data_87c2c3c86deda62218794ea9406142f4
#
_entry.id   87c2c3c86deda62218794ea9406142f4
#
_cell.length_a   1.000
_cell.length_b   1.000
_cell.length_c   1.000
_cell.angle_alpha   90.00
_cell.angle_beta   90.00
_cell.angle_gamma   90.00
#
_symmetry.space_group_name_H-M   'P 1'
#
loop_
_entity.id
_entity.type
_entity.pdbx_description
1 polymer ?
#
loop_
_entity_poly.entity_id
_entity_poly.type
_entity_poly.pdbx_seq_one_letter_code
_entity_poly.pdbx_strand_id
1 'polypeptide(L)'
;MLKRTVLIAATLLTLAGCQKEPASVPSTSSQSDKAASGQIAAATSNPAITVAPDTLQNCDGAVATVHWDASKAGVNTDSIEIWVGSSNADAKLFSAGGNSGEAKTDAWTRPGTHFFLKNKPDGKELGQVIVGGPTCH
;
A
#
# COMPACT_ATOMS: atom_id res chain seq x y z
N MET A 1 -24.08 -46.08 2.40
CA MET A 1 -25.09 -46.22 1.32
C MET A 1 -26.06 -45.08 1.42
N LEU A 2 -26.01 -44.10 0.52
CA LEU A 2 -27.11 -43.42 -0.15
C LEU A 2 -26.55 -42.34 -1.05
N LYS A 3 -26.50 -42.66 -2.32
CA LYS A 3 -26.25 -41.71 -3.40
C LYS A 3 -27.45 -40.76 -3.50
N ARG A 4 -27.21 -39.46 -3.55
CA ARG A 4 -28.21 -38.52 -4.08
C ARG A 4 -27.54 -37.66 -5.13
N THR A 5 -27.75 -38.09 -6.34
CA THR A 5 -27.62 -37.35 -7.59
C THR A 5 -28.72 -36.30 -7.66
N VAL A 6 -28.40 -35.03 -7.80
CA VAL A 6 -29.34 -33.99 -8.24
C VAL A 6 -28.73 -33.29 -9.43
N LEU A 7 -29.26 -33.59 -10.57
CA LEU A 7 -29.16 -32.83 -11.81
C LEU A 7 -30.13 -31.65 -11.69
N ILE A 8 -29.67 -30.43 -11.93
CA ILE A 8 -30.55 -29.32 -12.28
C ILE A 8 -29.94 -28.52 -13.44
N ALA A 9 -30.79 -28.39 -14.40
CA ALA A 9 -30.66 -27.90 -15.75
C ALA A 9 -30.21 -26.44 -15.91
N ALA A 10 -29.67 -26.23 -17.11
CA ALA A 10 -29.33 -24.96 -17.74
C ALA A 10 -30.53 -24.02 -17.91
N THR A 11 -30.27 -22.72 -17.74
CA THR A 11 -31.03 -21.67 -18.43
C THR A 11 -30.09 -20.57 -18.88
N LEU A 12 -29.89 -20.52 -20.19
CA LEU A 12 -29.33 -19.38 -20.92
C LEU A 12 -30.37 -18.25 -20.91
N LEU A 13 -29.97 -17.06 -20.51
CA LEU A 13 -30.63 -15.81 -20.90
C LEU A 13 -29.59 -14.84 -21.47
N THR A 14 -29.60 -14.72 -22.77
CA THR A 14 -29.00 -13.66 -23.54
C THR A 14 -29.85 -12.39 -23.44
N LEU A 15 -29.29 -11.27 -22.97
CA LEU A 15 -29.83 -9.94 -23.23
C LEU A 15 -28.73 -9.09 -23.80
N ALA A 16 -28.80 -8.90 -25.11
CA ALA A 16 -28.11 -7.83 -25.81
C ALA A 16 -28.82 -6.51 -25.46
N GLY A 17 -28.09 -5.59 -24.84
CA GLY A 17 -28.51 -4.22 -24.61
C GLY A 17 -27.44 -3.28 -25.14
N CYS A 18 -27.59 -2.86 -26.41
CA CYS A 18 -26.90 -1.70 -26.93
C CYS A 18 -27.49 -0.46 -26.25
N GLN A 19 -26.72 0.24 -25.44
CA GLN A 19 -27.02 1.60 -25.06
C GLN A 19 -25.97 2.55 -25.59
N LYS A 20 -26.47 3.37 -26.46
CA LYS A 20 -25.89 4.51 -27.15
C LYS A 20 -25.46 5.56 -26.17
N GLU A 21 -24.21 5.91 -26.23
CA GLU A 21 -23.49 6.94 -25.48
C GLU A 21 -23.97 8.32 -25.88
N PRO A 22 -24.36 9.21 -24.95
CA PRO A 22 -24.40 10.62 -25.23
C PRO A 22 -23.05 11.25 -24.91
N ALA A 23 -22.48 11.89 -25.93
CA ALA A 23 -21.31 12.74 -25.83
C ALA A 23 -21.51 13.81 -24.77
N SER A 24 -20.54 13.99 -23.89
CA SER A 24 -20.47 15.13 -23.03
C SER A 24 -19.04 15.60 -22.80
N VAL A 25 -18.86 16.83 -23.23
CA VAL A 25 -18.00 17.92 -22.79
C VAL A 25 -16.53 17.64 -22.45
N PRO A 26 -15.61 18.32 -23.14
CA PRO A 26 -14.21 18.33 -22.77
C PRO A 26 -14.04 19.21 -21.53
N SER A 27 -13.79 18.58 -20.38
CA SER A 27 -13.16 19.27 -19.27
C SER A 27 -11.71 19.49 -19.62
N THR A 28 -11.39 20.72 -19.95
CA THR A 28 -10.04 21.24 -20.08
C THR A 28 -9.35 21.16 -18.71
N SER A 29 -8.72 20.06 -18.41
CA SER A 29 -7.69 20.00 -17.38
C SER A 29 -6.38 20.37 -18.04
N SER A 30 -5.88 21.53 -17.69
CA SER A 30 -4.55 22.00 -18.04
C SER A 30 -3.52 20.97 -17.62
N GLN A 31 -3.06 20.14 -18.54
CA GLN A 31 -1.83 19.40 -18.40
C GLN A 31 -0.69 20.40 -18.45
N SER A 32 -0.17 20.74 -17.29
CA SER A 32 1.20 21.21 -17.20
C SER A 32 2.10 20.01 -17.49
N ASP A 33 2.47 19.84 -18.74
CA ASP A 33 3.61 19.04 -19.15
C ASP A 33 4.89 19.71 -18.64
N LYS A 34 5.16 19.52 -17.37
CA LYS A 34 6.51 19.72 -16.85
C LYS A 34 7.16 18.35 -16.86
N ALA A 35 8.19 18.22 -17.71
CA ALA A 35 9.03 17.05 -17.84
C ALA A 35 9.19 16.33 -16.47
N ALA A 36 8.74 15.09 -16.44
CA ALA A 36 8.87 14.24 -15.27
C ALA A 36 10.35 13.95 -15.01
N SER A 37 10.96 14.78 -14.20
CA SER A 37 12.15 14.41 -13.47
C SER A 37 11.74 13.21 -12.61
N GLY A 38 12.37 12.04 -12.82
CA GLY A 38 11.99 10.81 -12.15
C GLY A 38 12.01 10.95 -10.64
N GLN A 39 10.86 11.15 -10.05
CA GLN A 39 10.68 11.37 -8.63
C GLN A 39 9.66 10.38 -8.09
N ILE A 40 10.03 9.72 -7.02
CA ILE A 40 9.13 8.83 -6.28
C ILE A 40 8.34 9.70 -5.32
N ALA A 41 7.03 9.74 -5.48
CA ALA A 41 6.16 10.41 -4.53
C ALA A 41 6.06 9.61 -3.23
N ALA A 42 6.17 10.29 -2.10
CA ALA A 42 5.81 9.68 -0.82
C ALA A 42 4.31 9.31 -0.83
N ALA A 43 3.99 8.12 -0.39
CA ALA A 43 2.62 7.64 -0.36
C ALA A 43 2.30 6.94 0.96
N THR A 44 1.16 7.28 1.53
CA THR A 44 0.61 6.63 2.71
C THR A 44 -0.79 6.12 2.37
N SER A 45 -0.95 4.81 2.30
CA SER A 45 -2.26 4.19 2.01
C SER A 45 -3.19 4.18 3.23
N ASN A 46 -2.64 4.34 4.44
CA ASN A 46 -3.38 4.34 5.69
C ASN A 46 -2.61 5.14 6.75
N PRO A 47 -3.27 6.06 7.50
CA PRO A 47 -2.63 6.87 8.53
C PRO A 47 -2.12 6.06 9.74
N ALA A 48 -2.37 4.75 9.76
CA ALA A 48 -1.88 3.85 10.80
C ALA A 48 -0.35 3.66 10.78
N ILE A 49 0.34 4.02 9.70
CA ILE A 49 1.80 3.98 9.59
C ILE A 49 2.33 5.23 8.89
N THR A 50 3.37 5.82 9.44
CA THR A 50 4.07 6.97 8.88
C THR A 50 5.57 6.80 8.99
N VAL A 51 6.33 7.53 8.18
CA VAL A 51 7.80 7.55 8.21
C VAL A 51 8.31 8.99 8.22
N ALA A 52 9.36 9.25 8.95
CA ALA A 52 10.01 10.56 9.03
C ALA A 52 11.54 10.42 8.85
N PRO A 53 12.14 11.09 7.85
CA PRO A 53 11.49 11.92 6.83
C PRO A 53 10.68 11.07 5.83
N ASP A 54 9.57 11.62 5.34
CA ASP A 54 8.72 10.97 4.34
C ASP A 54 9.28 11.09 2.92
N THR A 55 10.19 12.06 2.72
CA THR A 55 10.84 12.34 1.43
C THR A 55 12.33 12.60 1.64
N LEU A 56 13.16 11.93 0.87
CA LEU A 56 14.61 12.10 0.87
C LEU A 56 15.06 12.98 -0.31
N GLN A 57 16.15 13.72 -0.15
CA GLN A 57 16.66 14.67 -1.16
C GLN A 57 17.64 14.04 -2.14
N ASN A 58 18.19 12.89 -1.80
CA ASN A 58 19.19 12.18 -2.60
C ASN A 58 19.01 10.66 -2.48
N CYS A 59 19.83 9.91 -3.19
CA CYS A 59 19.82 8.44 -3.21
C CYS A 59 20.76 7.80 -2.17
N ASP A 60 21.41 8.60 -1.35
CA ASP A 60 22.20 8.09 -0.23
C ASP A 60 21.26 7.50 0.82
N GLY A 61 21.74 6.51 1.54
CA GLY A 61 20.97 5.94 2.63
C GLY A 61 20.78 6.97 3.76
N ALA A 62 19.58 7.00 4.33
CA ALA A 62 19.23 7.88 5.44
C ALA A 62 18.64 7.10 6.61
N VAL A 63 18.80 7.65 7.81
CA VAL A 63 18.07 7.16 8.99
C VAL A 63 16.64 7.67 8.91
N ALA A 64 15.67 6.79 9.09
CA ALA A 64 14.26 7.12 9.17
C ALA A 64 13.64 6.57 10.45
N THR A 65 12.61 7.23 10.95
CA THR A 65 11.80 6.76 12.07
C THR A 65 10.42 6.37 11.53
N VAL A 66 10.04 5.13 11.74
CA VAL A 66 8.73 4.59 11.39
C VAL A 66 7.85 4.63 12.64
N HIS A 67 6.70 5.30 12.55
CA HIS A 67 5.70 5.34 13.60
C HIS A 67 4.46 4.56 13.16
N TRP A 68 3.81 3.84 14.09
CA TRP A 68 2.58 3.13 13.81
C TRP A 68 1.57 3.26 14.95
N ASP A 69 0.31 3.15 14.57
CA ASP A 69 -0.84 3.09 15.47
C ASP A 69 -1.96 2.28 14.79
N ALA A 70 -2.05 1.00 15.12
CA ALA A 70 -3.00 0.09 14.52
C ALA A 70 -4.47 0.46 14.81
N SER A 71 -4.74 1.25 15.86
CA SER A 71 -6.08 1.74 16.16
C SER A 71 -6.63 2.64 15.05
N LYS A 72 -5.76 3.34 14.32
CA LYS A 72 -6.14 4.17 13.16
C LYS A 72 -6.56 3.33 11.94
N ALA A 73 -6.21 2.05 11.92
CA ALA A 73 -6.73 1.07 10.97
C ALA A 73 -7.99 0.34 11.49
N GLY A 74 -8.52 0.76 12.63
CA GLY A 74 -9.69 0.13 13.26
C GLY A 74 -9.38 -1.22 13.93
N VAL A 75 -8.11 -1.49 14.23
CA VAL A 75 -7.65 -2.75 14.83
C VAL A 75 -7.06 -2.49 16.19
N ASN A 76 -7.55 -3.19 17.21
CA ASN A 76 -6.90 -3.29 18.51
C ASN A 76 -6.21 -4.64 18.58
N THR A 77 -4.90 -4.61 18.64
CA THR A 77 -4.06 -5.81 18.70
C THR A 77 -2.86 -5.56 19.59
N ASP A 78 -2.46 -6.56 20.34
CA ASP A 78 -1.27 -6.47 21.18
C ASP A 78 0.02 -6.83 20.41
N SER A 79 -0.11 -7.17 19.14
CA SER A 79 1.02 -7.66 18.38
C SER A 79 0.91 -7.27 16.91
N ILE A 80 1.82 -6.39 16.49
CA ILE A 80 2.01 -5.99 15.09
C ILE A 80 3.43 -6.29 14.63
N GLU A 81 3.60 -6.30 13.33
CA GLU A 81 4.89 -6.41 12.65
C GLU A 81 5.03 -5.31 11.61
N ILE A 82 6.22 -4.71 11.55
CA ILE A 82 6.62 -3.80 10.48
C ILE A 82 7.55 -4.55 9.53
N TRP A 83 7.15 -4.62 8.29
CA TRP A 83 7.93 -5.24 7.22
C TRP A 83 8.47 -4.18 6.27
N VAL A 84 9.63 -4.40 5.68
CA VAL A 84 10.31 -3.46 4.77
C VAL A 84 10.76 -4.17 3.50
N GLY A 85 10.56 -3.53 2.36
CA GLY A 85 10.97 -4.06 1.05
C GLY A 85 10.71 -3.06 -0.07
N SER A 86 10.87 -3.49 -1.31
CA SER A 86 10.43 -2.75 -2.50
C SER A 86 8.99 -3.11 -2.89
N SER A 87 8.51 -4.24 -2.40
CA SER A 87 7.14 -4.74 -2.55
C SER A 87 6.77 -5.63 -1.36
N ASN A 88 5.49 -5.96 -1.22
CA ASN A 88 5.04 -6.87 -0.17
C ASN A 88 5.59 -8.31 -0.34
N ALA A 89 5.91 -8.70 -1.58
CA ALA A 89 6.41 -10.05 -1.89
C ALA A 89 7.86 -10.28 -1.46
N ASP A 90 8.68 -9.24 -1.46
CA ASP A 90 10.10 -9.27 -1.08
C ASP A 90 10.36 -8.68 0.31
N ALA A 91 9.30 -8.23 0.99
CA ALA A 91 9.40 -7.61 2.29
C ALA A 91 9.96 -8.56 3.36
N LYS A 92 10.78 -8.01 4.23
CA LYS A 92 11.38 -8.69 5.37
C LYS A 92 10.94 -8.03 6.67
N LEU A 93 10.88 -8.81 7.74
CA LEU A 93 10.58 -8.28 9.07
C LEU A 93 11.64 -7.26 9.49
N PHE A 94 11.21 -6.06 9.79
CA PHE A 94 12.04 -4.96 10.28
C PHE A 94 11.90 -4.76 11.78
N SER A 95 10.66 -4.74 12.28
CA SER A 95 10.35 -4.51 13.69
C SER A 95 9.05 -5.19 14.08
N ALA A 96 8.85 -5.38 15.37
CA ALA A 96 7.60 -5.86 15.93
C ALA A 96 7.29 -5.14 17.24
N GLY A 97 6.01 -4.98 17.56
CA GLY A 97 5.61 -4.27 18.76
C GLY A 97 4.13 -4.44 19.10
N GLY A 98 3.66 -3.63 20.04
CA GLY A 98 2.27 -3.54 20.41
C GLY A 98 1.43 -2.71 19.44
N ASN A 99 0.22 -2.36 19.83
CA ASN A 99 -0.76 -1.63 19.04
C ASN A 99 -0.24 -0.31 18.46
N SER A 100 0.66 0.36 19.16
CA SER A 100 1.34 1.59 18.71
C SER A 100 2.80 1.58 19.12
N GLY A 101 3.62 2.33 18.38
CA GLY A 101 5.03 2.45 18.69
C GLY A 101 5.82 3.15 17.59
N GLU A 102 7.14 3.05 17.72
CA GLU A 102 8.10 3.56 16.75
C GLU A 102 9.32 2.66 16.63
N ALA A 103 9.96 2.68 15.48
CA ALA A 103 11.24 2.04 15.25
C ALA A 103 12.12 2.90 14.33
N LYS A 104 13.40 2.98 14.64
CA LYS A 104 14.36 3.74 13.87
C LYS A 104 15.18 2.80 12.99
N THR A 105 15.35 3.16 11.72
CA THR A 105 16.26 2.45 10.81
C THR A 105 17.70 2.88 11.03
N ASP A 106 18.65 2.12 10.51
CA ASP A 106 19.99 2.63 10.24
C ASP A 106 19.99 3.45 8.94
N ALA A 107 21.15 3.93 8.50
CA ALA A 107 21.32 4.77 7.31
C ALA A 107 21.20 4.00 5.99
N TRP A 108 20.19 3.14 5.85
CA TRP A 108 19.93 2.36 4.63
C TRP A 108 18.62 2.72 3.92
N THR A 109 17.74 3.50 4.54
CA THR A 109 16.47 3.92 3.94
C THR A 109 16.72 4.80 2.72
N ARG A 110 16.09 4.46 1.61
CA ARG A 110 16.24 5.18 0.32
C ARG A 110 14.87 5.54 -0.25
N PRO A 111 14.81 6.48 -1.21
CA PRO A 111 13.60 6.70 -1.97
C PRO A 111 13.05 5.39 -2.56
N GLY A 112 11.75 5.16 -2.47
CA GLY A 112 11.11 3.91 -2.90
C GLY A 112 11.12 2.78 -1.88
N THR A 113 11.67 2.98 -0.67
CA THR A 113 11.53 2.01 0.42
C THR A 113 10.09 1.98 0.90
N HIS A 114 9.48 0.80 0.95
CA HIS A 114 8.14 0.57 1.48
C HIS A 114 8.22 -0.02 2.88
N PHE A 115 7.40 0.50 3.77
CA PHE A 115 7.13 -0.09 5.08
C PHE A 115 5.67 -0.54 5.13
N PHE A 116 5.45 -1.77 5.56
CA PHE A 116 4.14 -2.41 5.66
C PHE A 116 3.83 -2.69 7.12
N LEU A 117 2.69 -2.21 7.60
CA LEU A 117 2.15 -2.54 8.93
C LEU A 117 1.27 -3.78 8.81
N LYS A 118 1.59 -4.82 9.52
CA LYS A 118 0.83 -6.08 9.52
C LYS A 118 0.37 -6.46 10.93
N ASN A 119 -0.85 -6.96 11.01
CA ASN A 119 -1.34 -7.62 12.20
C ASN A 119 -0.67 -9.01 12.32
N LYS A 120 0.09 -9.24 13.37
CA LYS A 120 0.86 -10.48 13.53
C LYS A 120 0.00 -11.74 13.56
N PRO A 121 -1.15 -11.80 14.29
CA PRO A 121 -1.93 -13.01 14.41
C PRO A 121 -2.47 -13.58 13.11
N ASP A 122 -2.83 -12.73 12.14
CA ASP A 122 -3.45 -13.13 10.87
C ASP A 122 -2.63 -12.72 9.63
N GLY A 123 -1.53 -12.00 9.82
CA GLY A 123 -0.68 -11.49 8.74
C GLY A 123 -1.33 -10.42 7.86
N LYS A 124 -2.51 -9.92 8.26
CA LYS A 124 -3.25 -8.91 7.50
C LYS A 124 -2.50 -7.58 7.47
N GLU A 125 -2.35 -7.02 6.27
CA GLU A 125 -1.82 -5.67 6.10
C GLU A 125 -2.83 -4.63 6.59
N LEU A 126 -2.39 -3.77 7.48
CA LEU A 126 -3.17 -2.68 8.08
C LEU A 126 -2.88 -1.33 7.41
N GLY A 127 -1.77 -1.20 6.75
CA GLY A 127 -1.35 0.00 6.04
C GLY A 127 0.07 -0.10 5.50
N GLN A 128 0.42 0.84 4.63
CA GLN A 128 1.77 0.97 4.10
C GLN A 128 2.16 2.43 3.93
N VAL A 129 3.44 2.70 3.92
CA VAL A 129 4.02 4.00 3.58
C VAL A 129 5.23 3.81 2.67
N ILE A 130 5.38 4.72 1.71
CA ILE A 130 6.50 4.72 0.76
C ILE A 130 7.32 5.98 0.98
N VAL A 131 8.62 5.82 1.11
CA VAL A 131 9.56 6.94 1.21
C VAL A 131 9.71 7.59 -0.16
N GLY A 132 9.40 8.87 -0.26
CA GLY A 132 9.54 9.67 -1.47
C GLY A 132 10.98 10.11 -1.73
N GLY A 133 11.21 10.68 -2.92
CA GLY A 133 12.49 11.26 -3.32
C GLY A 133 12.84 11.01 -4.79
N PRO A 134 14.10 11.27 -5.18
CA PRO A 134 14.52 11.04 -6.56
C PRO A 134 14.50 9.56 -6.94
N THR A 135 14.33 9.26 -8.23
CA THR A 135 14.51 7.90 -8.74
C THR A 135 15.99 7.56 -8.73
N CYS A 136 16.34 6.49 -8.02
CA CYS A 136 17.72 6.03 -7.86
C CYS A 136 18.03 4.90 -8.86
N HIS A 137 19.11 5.03 -9.59
CA HIS A 137 19.59 4.06 -10.60
C HIS A 137 20.88 3.40 -10.14
#